data_5ed905a943cc6683761fc2ab6a2dad3b
#
_entry.id   5ed905a943cc6683761fc2ab6a2dad3b
#
_cell.length_a   1.000
_cell.length_b   1.000
_cell.length_c   1.000
_cell.angle_alpha   90.00
_cell.angle_beta   90.00
_cell.angle_gamma   90.00
#
_symmetry.space_group_name_H-M   'P 1'
#
loop_
_entity.id
_entity.type
_entity.pdbx_description
1 polymer ?
#
loop_
_entity_poly.entity_id
_entity_poly.type
_entity_poly.pdbx_seq_one_letter_code
_entity_poly.pdbx_strand_id
1 'polypeptide(L)'
;MKRLGILISGRGSNFEAIADNVATGELDAEIAVVISNRAAARGLETALSRGLNAVCLPSKGLDREVYDRMLASELHKHDVDLVCLAGFMRLLSAGFIREFPNRILNIHPSLLPAFPGLDAQHQALEHGVRLTGCTVHFVDEQLDAGPIILQA
;
A
#
# COMPACT_ATOMS: atom_id res chain seq x y z
N MET A 1 13.81 14.58 -3.89
CA MET A 1 13.41 13.50 -2.98
C MET A 1 11.91 13.33 -3.04
N LYS A 2 11.43 12.10 -3.27
CA LYS A 2 9.99 11.82 -3.39
C LYS A 2 9.36 11.64 -2.01
N ARG A 3 8.16 12.19 -1.84
CA ARG A 3 7.38 12.10 -0.61
C ARG A 3 6.38 10.94 -0.69
N LEU A 4 6.55 9.95 0.17
CA LEU A 4 5.77 8.72 0.18
C LEU A 4 4.61 8.81 1.17
N GLY A 5 3.41 8.44 0.73
CA GLY A 5 2.28 8.13 1.60
C GLY A 5 2.10 6.62 1.66
N ILE A 6 2.20 6.03 2.84
CA ILE A 6 2.13 4.58 3.00
C ILE A 6 0.79 4.20 3.62
N LEU A 7 0.04 3.34 2.94
CA LEU A 7 -1.26 2.85 3.42
C LEU A 7 -1.12 1.43 3.95
N ILE A 8 -1.59 1.21 5.16
CA ILE A 8 -1.52 -0.08 5.85
C ILE A 8 -2.88 -0.46 6.45
N SER A 9 -3.09 -1.74 6.74
CA SER A 9 -4.26 -2.22 7.51
C SER A 9 -3.86 -3.08 8.69
N GLY A 10 -2.60 -3.48 8.82
CA GLY A 10 -2.15 -4.43 9.84
C GLY A 10 -0.72 -4.20 10.28
N ARG A 11 0.07 -5.27 10.27
CA ARG A 11 1.45 -5.28 10.77
C ARG A 11 2.39 -4.32 10.03
N GLY A 12 2.25 -4.22 8.70
CA GLY A 12 3.05 -3.31 7.91
C GLY A 12 4.48 -3.76 7.66
N SER A 13 4.72 -5.06 7.44
CA SER A 13 6.08 -5.57 7.16
C SER A 13 6.71 -4.94 5.91
N ASN A 14 5.93 -4.71 4.87
CA ASN A 14 6.42 -3.98 3.69
C ASN A 14 6.70 -2.50 3.99
N PHE A 15 5.90 -1.89 4.84
CA PHE A 15 6.17 -0.53 5.34
C PHE A 15 7.51 -0.48 6.09
N GLU A 16 7.75 -1.45 6.98
CA GLU A 16 9.02 -1.51 7.74
C GLU A 16 10.22 -1.60 6.80
N ALA A 17 10.15 -2.45 5.76
CA ALA A 17 11.21 -2.56 4.76
C ALA A 17 11.45 -1.24 4.01
N ILE A 18 10.40 -0.52 3.63
CA ILE A 18 10.53 0.80 3.01
C ILE A 18 11.19 1.78 3.99
N ALA A 19 10.74 1.80 5.24
CA ALA A 19 11.26 2.71 6.27
C ALA A 19 12.75 2.45 6.58
N ASP A 20 13.16 1.18 6.60
CA ASP A 20 14.57 0.81 6.80
C ASP A 20 15.44 1.33 5.65
N ASN A 21 15.02 1.13 4.40
CA ASN A 21 15.77 1.61 3.23
C ASN A 21 15.84 3.14 3.14
N VAL A 22 14.78 3.83 3.57
CA VAL A 22 14.81 5.30 3.69
C VAL A 22 15.79 5.73 4.78
N ALA A 23 15.76 5.08 5.94
CA ALA A 23 16.62 5.42 7.07
C ALA A 23 18.11 5.18 6.80
N THR A 24 18.45 4.15 6.02
CA THR A 24 19.84 3.86 5.62
C THR A 24 20.32 4.70 4.44
N GLY A 25 19.42 5.44 3.79
CA GLY A 25 19.74 6.23 2.59
C GLY A 25 19.84 5.41 1.32
N GLU A 26 19.49 4.12 1.34
CA GLU A 26 19.42 3.27 0.15
C GLU A 26 18.26 3.66 -0.77
N LEU A 27 17.19 4.22 -0.19
CA LEU A 27 16.05 4.78 -0.91
C LEU A 27 16.01 6.30 -0.72
N ASP A 28 16.28 7.05 -1.79
CA ASP A 28 16.22 8.52 -1.80
C ASP A 28 14.75 9.00 -1.81
N ALA A 29 14.09 8.86 -0.68
CA ALA A 29 12.70 9.26 -0.48
C ALA A 29 12.48 9.68 0.98
N GLU A 30 11.35 10.31 1.24
CA GLU A 30 10.86 10.68 2.56
C GLU A 30 9.50 10.03 2.80
N ILE A 31 9.29 9.41 3.96
CA ILE A 31 7.97 8.96 4.37
C ILE A 31 7.24 10.15 4.97
N ALA A 32 6.33 10.73 4.20
CA ALA A 32 5.56 11.91 4.61
C ALA A 32 4.48 11.57 5.63
N VAL A 33 3.80 10.42 5.42
CA VAL A 33 2.74 9.95 6.31
C VAL A 33 2.53 8.44 6.16
N VAL A 34 2.19 7.80 7.27
CA VAL A 34 1.69 6.40 7.31
C VAL A 34 0.24 6.45 7.75
N ILE A 35 -0.67 5.93 6.95
CA ILE A 35 -2.10 5.95 7.24
C ILE A 35 -2.62 4.51 7.36
N SER A 36 -3.37 4.23 8.41
CA SER A 36 -4.10 2.98 8.56
C SER A 36 -5.61 3.21 8.59
N ASN A 37 -6.35 2.29 7.97
CA ASN A 37 -7.81 2.24 8.08
C ASN A 37 -8.30 1.49 9.32
N ARG A 38 -7.39 0.97 10.14
CA ARG A 38 -7.69 0.23 11.37
C ARG A 38 -6.86 0.77 12.53
N ALA A 39 -7.53 1.11 13.64
CA ALA A 39 -6.87 1.64 14.83
C ALA A 39 -5.90 0.63 15.47
N ALA A 40 -6.21 -0.66 15.40
CA ALA A 40 -5.40 -1.73 15.97
C ALA A 40 -4.21 -2.16 15.10
N ALA A 41 -3.93 -1.45 14.00
CA ALA A 41 -2.81 -1.78 13.12
C ALA A 41 -1.46 -1.55 13.81
N ARG A 42 -0.68 -2.60 13.99
CA ARG A 42 0.65 -2.53 14.62
C ARG A 42 1.62 -1.62 13.86
N GLY A 43 1.45 -1.50 12.56
CA GLY A 43 2.25 -0.59 11.74
C GLY A 43 2.13 0.88 12.15
N LEU A 44 1.02 1.31 12.76
CA LEU A 44 0.89 2.66 13.31
C LEU A 44 1.82 2.86 14.51
N GLU A 45 1.88 1.88 15.42
CA GLU A 45 2.79 1.93 16.57
C GLU A 45 4.24 1.97 16.11
N THR A 46 4.58 1.15 15.11
CA THR A 46 5.92 1.15 14.49
C THR A 46 6.24 2.51 13.88
N ALA A 47 5.31 3.13 13.15
CA ALA A 47 5.52 4.44 12.55
C ALA A 47 5.78 5.52 13.62
N LEU A 48 4.98 5.53 14.69
CA LEU A 48 5.16 6.46 15.81
C LEU A 48 6.51 6.26 16.51
N SER A 49 6.91 5.01 16.76
CA SER A 49 8.20 4.70 17.40
C SER A 49 9.40 5.15 16.56
N ARG A 50 9.23 5.27 15.26
CA ARG A 50 10.24 5.77 14.31
C ARG A 50 10.19 7.29 14.13
N GLY A 51 9.31 8.00 14.85
CA GLY A 51 9.14 9.45 14.71
C GLY A 51 8.47 9.89 13.42
N LEU A 52 7.75 8.98 12.75
CA LEU A 52 7.02 9.28 11.52
C LEU A 52 5.60 9.79 11.81
N ASN A 53 5.05 10.57 10.88
CA ASN A 53 3.64 10.95 10.95
C ASN A 53 2.77 9.71 10.76
N ALA A 54 1.98 9.36 11.75
CA ALA A 54 1.07 8.22 11.73
C ALA A 54 -0.36 8.69 11.96
N VAL A 55 -1.26 8.34 11.04
CA VAL A 55 -2.66 8.76 11.07
C VAL A 55 -3.56 7.54 10.99
N CYS A 56 -4.53 7.47 11.90
CA CYS A 56 -5.60 6.49 11.80
C CYS A 56 -6.85 7.14 11.21
N LEU A 57 -7.31 6.64 10.07
CA LEU A 57 -8.58 6.99 9.46
C LEU A 57 -9.46 5.73 9.41
N PRO A 58 -10.29 5.48 10.42
CA PRO A 58 -11.12 4.28 10.46
C PRO A 58 -12.10 4.24 9.30
N SER A 59 -12.16 3.10 8.60
CA SER A 59 -13.02 2.92 7.44
C SER A 59 -14.33 2.21 7.73
N LYS A 60 -14.49 1.64 8.92
CA LYS A 60 -15.66 0.85 9.29
C LYS A 60 -16.94 1.68 9.22
N GLY A 61 -17.92 1.18 8.47
CA GLY A 61 -19.23 1.83 8.35
C GLY A 61 -19.29 2.99 7.36
N LEU A 62 -18.18 3.32 6.70
CA LEU A 62 -18.12 4.38 5.70
C LEU A 62 -18.28 3.83 4.28
N ASP A 63 -19.00 4.57 3.44
CA ASP A 63 -19.02 4.34 2.01
C ASP A 63 -17.61 4.50 1.41
N ARG A 64 -17.29 3.66 0.40
CA ARG A 64 -15.94 3.63 -0.20
C ARG A 64 -15.52 5.01 -0.73
N GLU A 65 -16.39 5.66 -1.48
CA GLU A 65 -16.05 6.95 -2.09
C GLU A 65 -15.90 8.06 -1.06
N VAL A 66 -16.71 8.05 -0.01
CA VAL A 66 -16.59 9.00 1.12
C VAL A 66 -15.26 8.79 1.82
N TYR A 67 -14.92 7.55 2.14
CA TYR A 67 -13.66 7.23 2.80
C TYR A 67 -12.46 7.59 1.92
N ASP A 68 -12.51 7.27 0.65
CA ASP A 68 -11.41 7.53 -0.27
C ASP A 68 -11.17 9.03 -0.47
N ARG A 69 -12.20 9.87 -0.43
CA ARG A 69 -12.04 11.34 -0.41
C ARG A 69 -11.33 11.82 0.86
N MET A 70 -11.65 11.26 2.02
CA MET A 70 -10.96 11.57 3.27
C MET A 70 -9.49 11.16 3.19
N LEU A 71 -9.23 9.98 2.66
CA LEU A 71 -7.87 9.44 2.48
C LEU A 71 -7.05 10.30 1.52
N ALA A 72 -7.60 10.66 0.37
CA ALA A 72 -6.94 11.54 -0.59
C ALA A 72 -6.65 12.92 0.01
N SER A 73 -7.60 13.50 0.73
CA SER A 73 -7.42 14.77 1.44
C SER A 73 -6.25 14.72 2.43
N GLU A 74 -6.15 13.63 3.19
CA GLU A 74 -5.04 13.47 4.14
C GLU A 74 -3.69 13.32 3.43
N LEU A 75 -3.62 12.58 2.34
CA LEU A 75 -2.40 12.45 1.54
C LEU A 75 -1.98 13.80 0.94
N HIS A 76 -2.92 14.60 0.46
CA HIS A 76 -2.63 15.94 -0.07
C HIS A 76 -2.10 16.90 1.01
N LYS A 77 -2.63 16.84 2.23
CA LYS A 77 -2.10 17.65 3.35
C LYS A 77 -0.62 17.41 3.64
N HIS A 78 -0.15 16.21 3.33
CA HIS A 78 1.24 15.81 3.52
C HIS A 78 2.09 15.93 2.25
N ASP A 79 1.57 16.55 1.21
CA ASP A 79 2.25 16.74 -0.09
C ASP A 79 2.82 15.42 -0.65
N VAL A 80 2.02 14.36 -0.62
CA VAL A 80 2.44 13.03 -1.08
C VAL A 80 2.58 12.99 -2.60
N ASP A 81 3.75 12.55 -3.06
CA ASP A 81 4.03 12.34 -4.48
C ASP A 81 3.63 10.94 -4.95
N LEU A 82 3.84 9.93 -4.12
CA LEU A 82 3.67 8.53 -4.44
C LEU A 82 2.98 7.79 -3.30
N VAL A 83 1.93 7.06 -3.62
CA VAL A 83 1.18 6.24 -2.66
C VAL A 83 1.65 4.80 -2.73
N CYS A 84 2.06 4.23 -1.60
CA CYS A 84 2.47 2.84 -1.49
C CYS A 84 1.46 2.05 -0.67
N LEU A 85 0.83 1.05 -1.28
CA LEU A 85 -0.04 0.12 -0.57
C LEU A 85 0.83 -0.99 0.03
N ALA A 86 0.93 -1.00 1.35
CA ALA A 86 1.75 -1.94 2.11
C ALA A 86 0.87 -2.84 2.99
N GLY A 87 0.11 -3.71 2.36
CA GLY A 87 -0.89 -4.54 3.04
C GLY A 87 -2.17 -3.78 3.37
N PHE A 88 -2.59 -2.89 2.50
CA PHE A 88 -3.84 -2.15 2.63
C PHE A 88 -5.02 -2.99 2.15
N MET A 89 -5.91 -3.37 3.08
CA MET A 89 -6.99 -4.32 2.86
C MET A 89 -8.30 -3.67 2.39
N ARG A 90 -8.19 -2.74 1.43
CA ARG A 90 -9.35 -2.11 0.80
C ARG A 90 -9.10 -1.95 -0.69
N LEU A 91 -10.16 -2.08 -1.49
CA LEU A 91 -10.15 -1.68 -2.88
C LEU A 91 -10.35 -0.17 -2.97
N LEU A 92 -9.49 0.49 -3.71
CA LEU A 92 -9.58 1.92 -3.96
C LEU A 92 -10.64 2.21 -5.02
N SER A 93 -11.36 3.32 -4.86
CA SER A 93 -12.34 3.78 -5.85
C SER A 93 -11.65 4.34 -7.10
N ALA A 94 -12.36 4.35 -8.21
CA ALA A 94 -11.91 5.00 -9.43
C ALA A 94 -11.59 6.49 -9.22
N GLY A 95 -12.37 7.18 -8.36
CA GLY A 95 -12.13 8.56 -7.98
C GLY A 95 -10.77 8.77 -7.33
N PHE A 96 -10.41 7.91 -6.37
CA PHE A 96 -9.10 7.97 -5.72
C PHE A 96 -7.96 7.74 -6.72
N ILE A 97 -8.10 6.72 -7.55
CA ILE A 97 -7.07 6.38 -8.55
C ILE A 97 -6.82 7.54 -9.52
N ARG A 98 -7.88 8.24 -9.93
CA ARG A 98 -7.76 9.43 -10.80
C ARG A 98 -7.06 10.62 -10.13
N GLU A 99 -7.08 10.72 -8.80
CA GLU A 99 -6.34 11.76 -8.08
C GLU A 99 -4.82 11.49 -8.04
N PHE A 100 -4.43 10.23 -8.16
CA PHE A 100 -3.03 9.80 -8.13
C PHE A 100 -2.66 8.98 -9.38
N PRO A 101 -2.83 9.54 -10.60
CA PRO A 101 -2.61 8.79 -11.84
C PRO A 101 -1.14 8.35 -11.95
N ASN A 102 -0.91 7.06 -12.17
CA ASN A 102 0.43 6.45 -12.23
C ASN A 102 1.31 6.74 -11.01
N ARG A 103 0.68 6.91 -9.84
CA ARG A 103 1.36 7.24 -8.58
C ARG A 103 0.92 6.36 -7.40
N ILE A 104 0.28 5.24 -7.68
CA ILE A 104 -0.12 4.27 -6.65
C ILE A 104 0.57 2.96 -6.96
N LEU A 105 1.39 2.49 -6.02
CA LEU A 105 2.11 1.23 -6.10
C LEU A 105 1.50 0.23 -5.12
N ASN A 106 1.43 -1.03 -5.55
CA ASN A 106 1.04 -2.15 -4.69
C ASN A 106 2.05 -3.28 -4.83
N ILE A 107 2.24 -4.03 -3.75
CA ILE A 107 2.91 -5.33 -3.79
C ILE A 107 1.88 -6.43 -3.61
N HIS A 108 1.84 -7.36 -4.55
CA HIS A 108 0.94 -8.51 -4.54
C HIS A 108 1.76 -9.80 -4.33
N PRO A 109 1.36 -10.69 -3.40
CA PRO A 109 2.14 -11.86 -3.03
C PRO A 109 1.97 -13.04 -4.01
N SER A 110 2.06 -12.77 -5.31
CA SER A 110 2.14 -13.79 -6.37
C SER A 110 2.89 -13.23 -7.57
N LEU A 111 3.25 -14.11 -8.50
CA LEU A 111 3.79 -13.72 -9.81
C LEU A 111 2.62 -13.44 -10.77
N LEU A 112 2.06 -12.25 -10.71
CA LEU A 112 0.94 -11.85 -11.58
C LEU A 112 1.30 -12.07 -13.06
N PRO A 113 0.35 -12.51 -13.88
CA PRO A 113 -1.10 -12.64 -13.67
C PRO A 113 -1.57 -13.89 -12.92
N ALA A 114 -0.67 -14.72 -12.41
CA ALA A 114 -1.04 -15.87 -11.60
C ALA A 114 -1.57 -15.45 -10.23
N PHE A 115 -2.60 -16.13 -9.76
CA PHE A 115 -3.17 -15.98 -8.42
C PHE A 115 -3.49 -14.53 -8.00
N PRO A 116 -4.34 -13.83 -8.77
CA PRO A 116 -4.81 -12.50 -8.37
C PRO A 116 -5.79 -12.59 -7.20
N GLY A 117 -6.10 -11.45 -6.57
CA GLY A 117 -7.09 -11.37 -5.49
C GLY A 117 -6.53 -11.76 -4.12
N LEU A 118 -7.42 -12.20 -3.25
CA LEU A 118 -7.09 -12.53 -1.86
C LEU A 118 -6.40 -13.89 -1.72
N ASP A 119 -5.63 -14.03 -0.63
CA ASP A 119 -4.95 -15.28 -0.27
C ASP A 119 -4.12 -15.91 -1.41
N ALA A 120 -3.40 -15.08 -2.15
CA ALA A 120 -2.63 -15.54 -3.30
C ALA A 120 -1.61 -16.64 -2.95
N GLN A 121 -1.01 -16.59 -1.78
CA GLN A 121 -0.10 -17.62 -1.30
C GLN A 121 -0.81 -18.96 -1.10
N HIS A 122 -2.01 -18.94 -0.55
CA HIS A 122 -2.83 -20.14 -0.38
C HIS A 122 -3.30 -20.71 -1.74
N GLN A 123 -3.70 -19.83 -2.66
CA GLN A 123 -4.03 -20.23 -4.04
C GLN A 123 -2.85 -20.96 -4.71
N ALA A 124 -1.64 -20.40 -4.57
CA ALA A 124 -0.42 -21.00 -5.13
C ALA A 124 -0.13 -22.37 -4.54
N LEU A 125 -0.28 -22.51 -3.21
CA LEU A 125 -0.07 -23.76 -2.50
C LEU A 125 -1.09 -24.84 -2.93
N GLU A 126 -2.36 -24.51 -2.99
CA GLU A 126 -3.41 -25.42 -3.42
C GLU A 126 -3.25 -25.84 -4.89
N HIS A 127 -2.84 -24.91 -5.75
CA HIS A 127 -2.59 -25.23 -7.16
C HIS A 127 -1.38 -26.15 -7.35
N GLY A 128 -0.45 -26.18 -6.40
CA GLY A 128 0.73 -27.04 -6.44
C GLY A 128 1.86 -26.51 -7.31
N VAL A 129 1.97 -25.20 -7.49
CA VAL A 129 3.12 -24.60 -8.21
C VAL A 129 4.41 -24.85 -7.45
N ARG A 130 5.51 -24.98 -8.17
CA ARG A 130 6.84 -25.17 -7.60
C ARG A 130 7.56 -23.88 -7.26
N LEU A 131 7.17 -22.80 -7.92
CA LEU A 131 7.71 -21.46 -7.75
C LEU A 131 6.58 -20.47 -7.58
N THR A 132 6.76 -19.52 -6.69
CA THR A 132 5.91 -18.35 -6.54
C THR A 132 6.76 -17.18 -6.11
N GLY A 133 6.18 -16.00 -6.01
CA GLY A 133 6.92 -14.81 -5.66
C GLY A 133 5.99 -13.65 -5.38
N CYS A 134 6.44 -12.45 -5.67
CA CYS A 134 5.66 -11.24 -5.52
C CYS A 134 5.80 -10.32 -6.73
N THR A 135 4.84 -9.42 -6.89
CA THR A 135 4.79 -8.45 -7.97
C THR A 135 4.56 -7.06 -7.42
N VAL A 136 5.44 -6.12 -7.76
CA VAL A 136 5.19 -4.69 -7.58
C VAL A 136 4.63 -4.13 -8.87
N HIS A 137 3.47 -3.48 -8.78
CA HIS A 137 2.77 -2.95 -9.95
C HIS A 137 2.10 -1.61 -9.65
N PHE A 138 1.84 -0.83 -10.70
CA PHE A 138 0.95 0.32 -10.59
C PHE A 138 -0.49 -0.14 -10.41
N VAL A 139 -1.22 0.56 -9.55
CA VAL A 139 -2.65 0.33 -9.34
C VAL A 139 -3.44 1.16 -10.33
N ASP A 140 -4.30 0.49 -11.08
CA ASP A 140 -5.33 1.09 -11.95
C ASP A 140 -6.74 0.64 -11.50
N GLU A 141 -7.75 0.92 -12.30
CA GLU A 141 -9.13 0.57 -11.98
C GLU A 141 -9.42 -0.94 -12.05
N GLN A 142 -8.47 -1.75 -12.59
CA GLN A 142 -8.59 -3.19 -12.68
C GLN A 142 -7.84 -3.87 -11.52
N LEU A 143 -8.47 -4.84 -10.89
CA LEU A 143 -7.86 -5.56 -9.77
C LEU A 143 -6.60 -6.32 -10.22
N ASP A 144 -5.46 -6.03 -9.58
CA ASP A 144 -4.17 -6.70 -9.77
C ASP A 144 -3.75 -6.83 -11.26
N ALA A 145 -4.13 -5.88 -12.09
CA ALA A 145 -3.91 -5.92 -13.53
C ALA A 145 -3.17 -4.69 -14.08
N GLY A 146 -2.75 -3.76 -13.23
CA GLY A 146 -1.97 -2.59 -13.63
C GLY A 146 -0.56 -2.96 -14.10
N PRO A 147 0.15 -2.04 -14.75
CA PRO A 147 1.50 -2.29 -15.28
C PRO A 147 2.45 -2.82 -14.22
N ILE A 148 3.11 -3.92 -14.53
CA ILE A 148 4.11 -4.55 -13.65
C ILE A 148 5.41 -3.75 -13.70
N ILE A 149 5.97 -3.48 -12.50
CA ILE A 149 7.25 -2.79 -12.35
C ILE A 149 8.36 -3.79 -12.10
N LEU A 150 8.16 -4.71 -11.15
CA LEU A 150 9.16 -5.68 -10.71
C LEU A 150 8.50 -6.95 -10.22
N GLN A 151 9.13 -8.08 -10.47
CA GLN A 151 8.75 -9.38 -9.91
C GLN A 151 9.97 -10.06 -9.32
N ALA A 152 9.78 -10.75 -8.20
CA ALA A 152 10.82 -11.49 -7.50
C ALA A 152 10.26 -12.76 -6.85
#